data_27956c80c19162ded6f035f97e55ece6
#
_entry.id   27956c80c19162ded6f035f97e55ece6
#
_cell.length_a   1.000
_cell.length_b   1.000
_cell.length_c   1.000
_cell.angle_alpha   90.00
_cell.angle_beta   90.00
_cell.angle_gamma   90.00
#
_symmetry.space_group_name_H-M   'P 1'
#
loop_
_entity.id
_entity.type
_entity.pdbx_description
1 polymer ?
#
loop_
_entity_poly.entity_id
_entity_poly.type
_entity_poly.pdbx_seq_one_letter_code
_entity_poly.pdbx_strand_id
1 'polypeptide(L)'
;MSRTIAFLAGCLLSLNLFASAVDIRGSRSCGKWVEEKRMANSKKEMNKVPVLITRSWFLGYLSGRADESGKNFLRGTDSESIFLWLDNYCQANPDKNLENGGLALARELMQLKGIKP
;
A
#
# COMPACT_ATOMS: atom_id res chain seq x y z
N MET A 1 19.64 63.17 8.53
CA MET A 1 20.27 61.82 8.62
C MET A 1 19.16 60.77 8.43
N SER A 2 18.96 60.33 7.19
CA SER A 2 17.98 59.27 6.92
C SER A 2 18.65 57.91 7.04
N ARG A 3 18.23 57.13 7.99
CA ARG A 3 18.58 55.74 8.09
C ARG A 3 17.61 54.93 7.26
N THR A 4 18.04 54.56 6.08
CA THR A 4 17.33 53.60 5.26
C THR A 4 17.47 52.21 5.92
N ILE A 5 16.41 51.77 6.53
CA ILE A 5 16.30 50.38 7.00
C ILE A 5 15.94 49.56 5.78
N ALA A 6 16.91 48.84 5.22
CA ALA A 6 16.64 47.84 4.19
C ALA A 6 15.94 46.67 4.85
N PHE A 7 14.64 46.54 4.62
CA PHE A 7 13.92 45.30 4.91
C PHE A 7 14.34 44.27 3.88
N LEU A 8 15.23 43.39 4.28
CA LEU A 8 15.44 42.13 3.59
C LEU A 8 14.18 41.31 3.81
N ALA A 9 13.24 41.44 2.88
CA ALA A 9 12.17 40.49 2.75
C ALA A 9 12.79 39.14 2.38
N GLY A 10 13.05 38.32 3.40
CA GLY A 10 13.39 36.93 3.20
C GLY A 10 12.22 36.26 2.53
N CYS A 11 12.31 36.02 1.22
CA CYS A 11 11.48 35.07 0.55
C CYS A 11 11.75 33.72 1.22
N LEU A 12 10.94 33.37 2.18
CA LEU A 12 10.76 31.97 2.57
C LEU A 12 10.13 31.30 1.35
N LEU A 13 10.98 30.87 0.43
CA LEU A 13 10.64 29.84 -0.51
C LEU A 13 10.29 28.62 0.35
N SER A 14 9.02 28.51 0.71
CA SER A 14 8.44 27.25 1.13
C SER A 14 8.64 26.34 -0.08
N LEU A 15 9.75 25.59 -0.04
CA LEU A 15 9.90 24.40 -0.84
C LEU A 15 8.78 23.47 -0.38
N ASN A 16 7.61 23.64 -1.00
CA ASN A 16 6.62 22.59 -1.03
C ASN A 16 7.31 21.44 -1.76
N LEU A 17 8.03 20.63 -1.00
CA LEU A 17 8.37 19.30 -1.40
C LEU A 17 7.04 18.56 -1.51
N PHE A 18 6.34 18.78 -2.61
CA PHE A 18 5.38 17.82 -3.08
C PHE A 18 6.20 16.56 -3.32
N ALA A 19 6.24 15.67 -2.32
CA ALA A 19 6.56 14.30 -2.59
C ALA A 19 5.63 13.93 -3.75
N SER A 20 6.18 13.82 -4.97
CA SER A 20 5.41 13.44 -6.13
C SER A 20 4.79 12.10 -5.79
N ALA A 21 3.46 12.09 -5.59
CA ALA A 21 2.73 10.87 -5.31
C ALA A 21 2.97 9.92 -6.46
N VAL A 22 3.56 8.76 -6.15
CA VAL A 22 3.78 7.72 -7.15
C VAL A 22 2.43 7.13 -7.52
N ASP A 23 2.11 7.18 -8.81
CA ASP A 23 0.91 6.56 -9.33
C ASP A 23 1.03 5.03 -9.27
N ILE A 24 0.19 4.42 -8.47
CA ILE A 24 0.11 2.96 -8.36
C ILE A 24 -0.99 2.47 -9.27
N ARG A 25 -0.61 1.64 -10.25
CA ARG A 25 -1.54 1.10 -11.24
C ARG A 25 -2.04 -0.28 -10.83
N GLY A 26 -3.30 -0.58 -11.16
CA GLY A 26 -3.92 -1.88 -10.92
C GLY A 26 -4.39 -2.11 -9.49
N SER A 27 -4.22 -1.15 -8.59
CA SER A 27 -4.74 -1.26 -7.24
C SER A 27 -6.27 -1.30 -7.23
N ARG A 28 -6.82 -2.03 -6.27
CA ARG A 28 -8.27 -2.12 -6.02
C ARG A 28 -8.60 -1.47 -4.68
N SER A 29 -9.84 -1.04 -4.55
CA SER A 29 -10.37 -0.67 -3.23
C SER A 29 -10.62 -1.92 -2.37
N CYS A 30 -10.64 -1.74 -1.06
CA CYS A 30 -11.06 -2.81 -0.13
C CYS A 30 -12.48 -3.31 -0.43
N GLY A 31 -13.39 -2.40 -0.78
CA GLY A 31 -14.75 -2.78 -1.18
C GLY A 31 -14.76 -3.70 -2.41
N LYS A 32 -13.92 -3.41 -3.39
CA LYS A 32 -13.78 -4.24 -4.59
C LYS A 32 -13.18 -5.60 -4.27
N TRP A 33 -12.20 -5.68 -3.41
CA TRP A 33 -11.64 -6.94 -2.92
C TRP A 33 -12.71 -7.82 -2.28
N VAL A 34 -13.50 -7.27 -1.37
CA VAL A 34 -14.60 -7.99 -0.70
C VAL A 34 -15.61 -8.51 -1.72
N GLU A 35 -15.99 -7.70 -2.70
CA GLU A 35 -16.89 -8.11 -3.79
C GLU A 35 -16.30 -9.26 -4.62
N GLU A 36 -15.04 -9.16 -5.03
CA GLU A 36 -14.36 -10.20 -5.80
C GLU A 36 -14.26 -11.53 -5.02
N LYS A 37 -14.01 -11.44 -3.72
CA LYS A 37 -14.03 -12.61 -2.82
C LYS A 37 -15.40 -13.27 -2.77
N ARG A 38 -16.45 -12.47 -2.69
CA ARG A 38 -17.83 -12.98 -2.71
C ARG A 38 -18.17 -13.64 -4.04
N MET A 39 -17.77 -13.03 -5.15
CA MET A 39 -17.96 -13.59 -6.50
C MET A 39 -17.25 -14.94 -6.66
N ALA A 40 -16.07 -15.09 -6.08
CA ALA A 40 -15.26 -16.30 -6.17
C ALA A 40 -15.92 -17.52 -5.50
N ASN A 41 -16.88 -17.32 -4.61
CA ASN A 41 -17.67 -18.40 -3.98
C ASN A 41 -18.74 -18.98 -4.92
N SER A 42 -18.94 -18.37 -6.09
CA SER A 42 -19.86 -18.88 -7.13
C SER A 42 -19.32 -20.18 -7.74
N LYS A 43 -20.24 -21.02 -8.22
CA LYS A 43 -19.91 -22.23 -8.99
C LYS A 43 -19.36 -21.91 -10.38
N LYS A 44 -19.54 -20.68 -10.87
CA LYS A 44 -19.04 -20.25 -12.20
C LYS A 44 -17.55 -19.98 -12.13
N GLU A 45 -16.75 -20.71 -12.88
CA GLU A 45 -15.28 -20.55 -12.90
C GLU A 45 -14.84 -19.14 -13.28
N MET A 46 -15.53 -18.48 -14.22
CA MET A 46 -15.22 -17.10 -14.63
C MET A 46 -15.33 -16.09 -13.48
N ASN A 47 -16.17 -16.34 -12.51
CA ASN A 47 -16.33 -15.47 -11.34
C ASN A 47 -15.15 -15.54 -10.36
N LYS A 48 -14.26 -16.52 -10.52
CA LYS A 48 -13.04 -16.67 -9.73
C LYS A 48 -11.87 -15.88 -10.28
N VAL A 49 -11.93 -15.48 -11.55
CA VAL A 49 -10.82 -14.80 -12.23
C VAL A 49 -10.48 -13.44 -11.62
N PRO A 50 -11.44 -12.54 -11.30
CA PRO A 50 -11.09 -11.24 -10.73
C PRO A 50 -10.27 -11.33 -9.44
N VAL A 51 -10.62 -12.21 -8.51
CA VAL A 51 -9.89 -12.36 -7.25
C VAL A 51 -8.47 -12.88 -7.48
N LEU A 52 -8.27 -13.76 -8.46
CA LEU A 52 -6.94 -14.28 -8.79
C LEU A 52 -6.03 -13.18 -9.36
N ILE A 53 -6.57 -12.31 -10.20
CA ILE A 53 -5.84 -11.17 -10.74
C ILE A 53 -5.43 -10.22 -9.59
N THR A 54 -6.35 -9.91 -8.70
CA THR A 54 -6.10 -9.02 -7.57
C THR A 54 -5.10 -9.62 -6.58
N ARG A 55 -5.18 -10.92 -6.30
CA ARG A 55 -4.18 -11.65 -5.49
C ARG A 55 -2.78 -11.53 -6.09
N SER A 56 -2.65 -11.76 -7.39
CA SER A 56 -1.36 -11.66 -8.10
C SER A 56 -0.81 -10.23 -8.02
N TRP A 57 -1.67 -9.24 -8.22
CA TRP A 57 -1.29 -7.84 -8.08
C TRP A 57 -0.75 -7.54 -6.68
N PHE A 58 -1.46 -7.99 -5.65
CA PHE A 58 -1.09 -7.71 -4.25
C PHE A 58 0.25 -8.35 -3.87
N LEU A 59 0.47 -9.61 -4.28
CA LEU A 59 1.76 -10.27 -4.07
C LEU A 59 2.90 -9.55 -4.81
N GLY A 60 2.65 -9.10 -6.04
CA GLY A 60 3.62 -8.32 -6.82
C GLY A 60 3.94 -6.98 -6.17
N TYR A 61 2.93 -6.30 -5.64
CA TYR A 61 3.12 -5.05 -4.91
C TYR A 61 4.00 -5.25 -3.67
N LEU A 62 3.71 -6.25 -2.84
CA LEU A 62 4.52 -6.58 -1.66
C LEU A 62 5.95 -6.99 -2.05
N SER A 63 6.10 -7.81 -3.09
CA SER A 63 7.40 -8.24 -3.58
C SER A 63 8.24 -7.07 -4.09
N GLY A 64 7.62 -6.16 -4.82
CA GLY A 64 8.26 -4.93 -5.29
C GLY A 64 8.72 -4.04 -4.14
N ARG A 65 7.90 -3.94 -3.09
CA ARG A 65 8.26 -3.20 -1.87
C ARG A 65 9.45 -3.82 -1.16
N ALA A 66 9.49 -5.15 -1.06
CA ALA A 66 10.60 -5.88 -0.45
C ALA A 66 11.89 -5.72 -1.27
N ASP A 67 11.79 -5.85 -2.58
CA ASP A 67 12.92 -5.72 -3.50
C ASP A 67 13.51 -4.31 -3.44
N GLU A 68 12.70 -3.29 -3.59
CA GLU A 68 13.12 -1.90 -3.59
C GLU A 68 13.75 -1.47 -2.27
N SER A 69 13.19 -1.91 -1.13
CA SER A 69 13.73 -1.59 0.19
C SER A 69 14.94 -2.42 0.59
N GLY A 70 15.21 -3.53 -0.10
CA GLY A 70 16.22 -4.52 0.28
C GLY A 70 15.89 -5.26 1.59
N LYS A 71 14.64 -5.21 2.04
CA LYS A 71 14.19 -5.78 3.32
C LYS A 71 13.30 -7.00 3.06
N ASN A 72 13.82 -8.17 3.39
CA ASN A 72 13.14 -9.44 3.13
C ASN A 72 12.07 -9.74 4.18
N PHE A 73 11.06 -8.88 4.29
CA PHE A 73 9.98 -9.07 5.26
C PHE A 73 9.00 -10.19 4.87
N LEU A 74 9.03 -10.66 3.63
CA LEU A 74 8.15 -11.75 3.16
C LEU A 74 8.68 -13.15 3.47
N ARG A 75 9.95 -13.28 3.85
CA ARG A 75 10.56 -14.59 4.13
C ARG A 75 9.75 -15.35 5.18
N GLY A 76 9.37 -16.59 4.86
CA GLY A 76 8.63 -17.45 5.78
C GLY A 76 7.16 -17.12 5.93
N THR A 77 6.63 -16.18 5.14
CA THR A 77 5.21 -15.83 5.13
C THR A 77 4.56 -16.39 3.87
N ASP A 78 3.59 -17.28 4.03
CA ASP A 78 2.89 -17.88 2.90
C ASP A 78 1.82 -16.95 2.33
N SER A 79 1.47 -17.16 1.07
CA SER A 79 0.52 -16.31 0.35
C SER A 79 -0.90 -16.38 0.93
N GLU A 80 -1.34 -17.53 1.43
CA GLU A 80 -2.68 -17.68 2.01
C GLU A 80 -2.81 -16.87 3.30
N SER A 81 -1.78 -16.84 4.13
CA SER A 81 -1.72 -15.98 5.31
C SER A 81 -1.79 -14.50 4.94
N ILE A 82 -1.12 -14.09 3.86
CA ILE A 82 -1.18 -12.73 3.34
C ILE A 82 -2.62 -12.38 2.93
N PHE A 83 -3.30 -13.26 2.23
CA PHE A 83 -4.68 -13.00 1.78
C PHE A 83 -5.68 -12.99 2.93
N LEU A 84 -5.50 -13.84 3.92
CA LEU A 84 -6.32 -13.82 5.14
C LEU A 84 -6.12 -12.51 5.90
N TRP A 85 -4.89 -12.05 6.02
CA TRP A 85 -4.59 -10.75 6.62
C TRP A 85 -5.28 -9.62 5.86
N LEU A 86 -5.24 -9.65 4.52
CA LEU A 86 -5.89 -8.65 3.67
C LEU A 86 -7.42 -8.66 3.84
N ASP A 87 -8.03 -9.84 3.94
CA ASP A 87 -9.47 -9.97 4.23
C ASP A 87 -9.83 -9.23 5.52
N ASN A 88 -9.09 -9.48 6.59
CA ASN A 88 -9.31 -8.84 7.88
C ASN A 88 -9.08 -7.32 7.82
N TYR A 89 -8.01 -6.91 7.15
CA TYR A 89 -7.71 -5.49 6.96
C TYR A 89 -8.83 -4.76 6.21
N CYS A 90 -9.29 -5.30 5.11
CA CYS A 90 -10.32 -4.69 4.29
C CYS A 90 -11.70 -4.67 4.97
N GLN A 91 -12.02 -5.68 5.78
CA GLN A 91 -13.25 -5.67 6.58
C GLN A 91 -13.21 -4.55 7.63
N ALA A 92 -12.07 -4.30 8.24
CA ALA A 92 -11.89 -3.24 9.22
C ALA A 92 -11.71 -1.85 8.59
N ASN A 93 -11.31 -1.77 7.30
CA ASN A 93 -10.95 -0.54 6.61
C ASN A 93 -11.62 -0.48 5.23
N PRO A 94 -12.95 -0.45 5.15
CA PRO A 94 -13.66 -0.53 3.86
C PRO A 94 -13.42 0.68 2.94
N ASP A 95 -12.96 1.80 3.47
CA ASP A 95 -12.64 3.04 2.77
C ASP A 95 -11.21 3.09 2.20
N LYS A 96 -10.39 2.07 2.49
CA LYS A 96 -8.98 2.01 2.07
C LYS A 96 -8.82 1.27 0.74
N ASN A 97 -7.63 1.41 0.18
CA ASN A 97 -7.20 0.69 -1.01
C ASN A 97 -6.18 -0.40 -0.64
N LEU A 98 -5.92 -1.31 -1.57
CA LEU A 98 -5.01 -2.43 -1.31
C LEU A 98 -3.57 -2.00 -1.09
N GLU A 99 -3.10 -0.90 -1.71
CA GLU A 99 -1.77 -0.36 -1.41
C GLU A 99 -1.64 0.09 0.05
N ASN A 100 -2.70 0.64 0.64
CA ASN A 100 -2.71 0.96 2.07
C ASN A 100 -2.55 -0.30 2.91
N GLY A 101 -3.26 -1.36 2.53
CA GLY A 101 -3.14 -2.68 3.15
C GLY A 101 -1.73 -3.24 3.02
N GLY A 102 -1.14 -3.16 1.83
CA GLY A 102 0.22 -3.63 1.58
C GLY A 102 1.27 -2.91 2.42
N LEU A 103 1.15 -1.59 2.56
CA LEU A 103 2.04 -0.81 3.43
C LEU A 103 1.88 -1.21 4.90
N ALA A 104 0.65 -1.39 5.36
CA ALA A 104 0.36 -1.80 6.73
C ALA A 104 0.91 -3.20 7.03
N LEU A 105 0.72 -4.15 6.11
CA LEU A 105 1.24 -5.50 6.25
C LEU A 105 2.77 -5.53 6.25
N ALA A 106 3.41 -4.79 5.35
CA ALA A 106 4.86 -4.71 5.31
C ALA A 106 5.45 -4.22 6.65
N ARG A 107 4.86 -3.19 7.23
CA ARG A 107 5.26 -2.67 8.56
C ARG A 107 5.08 -3.72 9.66
N GLU A 108 3.95 -4.42 9.67
CA GLU A 108 3.67 -5.45 10.65
C GLU A 108 4.66 -6.62 10.55
N LEU A 109 4.92 -7.10 9.34
CA LEU A 109 5.89 -8.17 9.10
C LEU A 109 7.31 -7.77 9.49
N MET A 110 7.72 -6.53 9.18
CA MET A 110 9.01 -6.02 9.62
C MET A 110 9.10 -5.96 11.15
N GLN A 111 8.05 -5.48 11.81
CA GLN A 111 7.97 -5.43 13.27
C GLN A 111 8.08 -6.82 13.90
N LEU A 112 7.30 -7.79 13.39
CA LEU A 112 7.30 -9.17 13.89
C LEU A 112 8.66 -9.86 13.72
N LYS A 113 9.41 -9.50 12.69
CA LYS A 113 10.71 -10.10 12.35
C LYS A 113 11.90 -9.31 12.86
N GLY A 114 11.67 -8.22 13.60
CA GLY A 114 12.73 -7.36 14.11
C GLY A 114 13.53 -6.65 13.01
N ILE A 115 12.93 -6.44 11.85
CA ILE A 115 13.54 -5.72 10.73
C ILE A 115 13.29 -4.23 10.93
N LYS A 116 14.34 -3.43 10.96
CA LYS A 116 14.21 -1.96 11.04
C LYS A 116 13.63 -1.41 9.74
N PRO A 117 12.68 -0.44 9.84
CA PRO A 117 12.12 0.19 8.68
C PRO A 117 13.11 1.01 7.86
#